data_4fb34283216af409804765d058972e52
#
_entry.id   4fb34283216af409804765d058972e52
#
_cell.length_a   1.000
_cell.length_b   1.000
_cell.length_c   1.000
_cell.angle_alpha   90.00
_cell.angle_beta   90.00
_cell.angle_gamma   90.00
#
_symmetry.space_group_name_H-M   'P 1'
#
loop_
_entity.id
_entity.type
_entity.pdbx_description
1 polymer ?
#
loop_
_entity_poly.entity_id
_entity_poly.type
_entity_poly.pdbx_seq_one_letter_code
_entity_poly.pdbx_strand_id
1 'polypeptide(L)'
;QHKAMQEKMKLAASAFQSQQKKLTMKTDITTAVGNGWQLHHGDCVRVIREIESESIDFSVFSPPFADLFTYSNDLQDMGNCSDMEEFMGHFGILIDELFRVMKEGRIVAVHCVDLLSTMSKHGKIEFQDFSGEIKNAFRARGFLFHCPITIWKSPVTEMQRTKAHGLLYKTLKSDSCKSRVGCADYLLAFRKPGENQEPVTKDPNKYPVDWWQEVASPVWMTVDQGRVLNKDGARDNNDERHICPLQLDVIERAVELWSNPGDLVYSPFTGIGSEGVGALTLDRRFIGSELKESYFNQARQNLANAKAQLTLF
;
A
#
# COMPACT_ATOMS: atom_id res chain seq x y z
N GLN A 1 -29.07 7.74 -41.17
CA GLN A 1 -28.30 8.24 -40.00
C GLN A 1 -28.95 7.84 -38.66
N HIS A 2 -30.27 7.95 -38.50
CA HIS A 2 -30.97 7.67 -37.23
C HIS A 2 -30.90 6.17 -36.82
N LYS A 3 -31.03 5.23 -37.77
CA LYS A 3 -30.91 3.79 -37.53
C LYS A 3 -29.51 3.38 -37.08
N ALA A 4 -28.47 3.92 -37.70
CA ALA A 4 -27.06 3.64 -37.34
C ALA A 4 -26.68 4.17 -35.94
N MET A 5 -27.28 5.29 -35.53
CA MET A 5 -27.10 5.86 -34.20
C MET A 5 -27.82 5.02 -33.13
N GLN A 6 -29.03 4.51 -33.40
CA GLN A 6 -29.76 3.61 -32.49
C GLN A 6 -29.03 2.25 -32.32
N GLU A 7 -28.42 1.72 -33.38
CA GLU A 7 -27.61 0.50 -33.30
C GLU A 7 -26.35 0.69 -32.47
N LYS A 8 -25.63 1.83 -32.65
CA LYS A 8 -24.49 2.19 -31.81
C LYS A 8 -24.87 2.36 -30.32
N MET A 9 -26.01 2.96 -30.03
CA MET A 9 -26.51 3.09 -28.65
C MET A 9 -26.87 1.73 -28.06
N LYS A 10 -27.49 0.81 -28.82
CA LYS A 10 -27.77 -0.56 -28.36
C LYS A 10 -26.49 -1.37 -28.10
N LEU A 11 -25.49 -1.24 -28.97
CA LEU A 11 -24.19 -1.89 -28.78
C LEU A 11 -23.44 -1.32 -27.56
N ALA A 12 -23.46 -0.01 -27.36
CA ALA A 12 -22.88 0.63 -26.18
C ALA A 12 -23.59 0.22 -24.88
N ALA A 13 -24.94 0.15 -24.88
CA ALA A 13 -25.73 -0.31 -23.73
C ALA A 13 -25.47 -1.79 -23.43
N SER A 14 -25.36 -2.64 -24.46
CA SER A 14 -25.04 -4.06 -24.32
C SER A 14 -23.61 -4.28 -23.82
N ALA A 15 -22.63 -3.48 -24.28
CA ALA A 15 -21.26 -3.52 -23.80
C ALA A 15 -21.18 -3.04 -22.33
N PHE A 16 -21.92 -1.99 -21.96
CA PHE A 16 -22.03 -1.51 -20.59
C PHE A 16 -22.66 -2.54 -19.65
N GLN A 17 -23.77 -3.20 -20.08
CA GLN A 17 -24.38 -4.30 -19.34
C GLN A 17 -23.48 -5.54 -19.24
N SER A 18 -22.67 -5.85 -20.25
CA SER A 18 -21.70 -6.96 -20.20
C SER A 18 -20.51 -6.65 -19.29
N GLN A 19 -20.09 -5.37 -19.18
CA GLN A 19 -19.10 -4.92 -18.22
C GLN A 19 -19.64 -4.97 -16.78
N GLN A 20 -20.89 -4.52 -16.55
CA GLN A 20 -21.52 -4.64 -15.21
C GLN A 20 -21.73 -6.09 -14.77
N LYS A 21 -21.93 -7.03 -15.71
CA LYS A 21 -22.06 -8.47 -15.39
C LYS A 21 -20.75 -9.15 -14.99
N LYS A 22 -19.59 -8.50 -15.20
CA LYS A 22 -18.26 -8.99 -14.79
C LYS A 22 -17.83 -8.52 -13.40
N LEU A 23 -18.51 -7.53 -12.83
CA LEU A 23 -18.23 -7.00 -11.51
C LEU A 23 -19.08 -7.76 -10.48
N THR A 24 -18.42 -8.49 -9.60
CA THR A 24 -19.06 -9.27 -8.52
C THR A 24 -18.82 -8.58 -7.18
N MET A 25 -19.85 -8.42 -6.36
CA MET A 25 -19.69 -8.03 -4.96
C MET A 25 -19.48 -9.30 -4.12
N LYS A 26 -18.30 -9.47 -3.54
CA LYS A 26 -18.09 -10.48 -2.48
C LYS A 26 -18.64 -9.94 -1.17
N THR A 27 -19.68 -10.58 -0.65
CA THR A 27 -20.38 -10.14 0.58
C THR A 27 -19.86 -10.83 1.84
N ASP A 28 -19.22 -11.98 1.72
CA ASP A 28 -18.79 -12.78 2.86
C ASP A 28 -17.30 -12.55 3.17
N ILE A 29 -17.00 -12.31 4.45
CA ILE A 29 -15.63 -12.25 4.96
C ILE A 29 -15.21 -13.67 5.39
N THR A 30 -14.17 -14.19 4.78
CA THR A 30 -13.55 -15.44 5.20
C THR A 30 -12.27 -15.13 5.98
N THR A 31 -12.07 -15.80 7.12
CA THR A 31 -10.94 -15.55 7.99
C THR A 31 -10.02 -16.77 8.05
N ALA A 32 -8.73 -16.57 7.84
CA ALA A 32 -7.68 -17.52 8.15
C ALA A 32 -6.93 -17.06 9.41
N VAL A 33 -6.60 -18.00 10.29
CA VAL A 33 -5.92 -17.73 11.56
C VAL A 33 -4.69 -18.62 11.67
N GLY A 34 -3.60 -18.06 12.17
CA GLY A 34 -2.38 -18.79 12.48
C GLY A 34 -1.72 -18.28 13.76
N ASN A 35 -0.51 -18.77 14.05
CA ASN A 35 0.21 -18.36 15.25
C ASN A 35 0.63 -16.88 15.16
N GLY A 36 -0.06 -16.01 15.89
CA GLY A 36 0.20 -14.58 15.96
C GLY A 36 -0.34 -13.77 14.78
N TRP A 37 -1.17 -14.34 13.90
CA TRP A 37 -1.77 -13.59 12.79
C TRP A 37 -3.21 -13.99 12.50
N GLN A 38 -3.95 -13.02 11.98
CA GLN A 38 -5.27 -13.16 11.38
C GLN A 38 -5.27 -12.51 9.98
N LEU A 39 -5.87 -13.16 9.00
CA LEU A 39 -6.00 -12.65 7.65
C LEU A 39 -7.45 -12.81 7.18
N HIS A 40 -8.05 -11.70 6.75
CA HIS A 40 -9.42 -11.64 6.31
C HIS A 40 -9.48 -11.48 4.78
N HIS A 41 -10.23 -12.37 4.12
CA HIS A 41 -10.55 -12.26 2.72
C HIS A 41 -11.83 -11.45 2.57
N GLY A 42 -11.73 -10.20 2.14
CA GLY A 42 -12.86 -9.29 2.01
C GLY A 42 -12.44 -7.82 1.84
N ASP A 43 -13.42 -6.97 1.66
CA ASP A 43 -13.23 -5.53 1.57
C ASP A 43 -12.66 -4.94 2.86
N CYS A 44 -11.61 -4.13 2.74
CA CYS A 44 -10.88 -3.60 3.89
C CYS A 44 -11.74 -2.69 4.80
N VAL A 45 -12.70 -1.93 4.23
CA VAL A 45 -13.61 -1.07 5.01
C VAL A 45 -14.59 -1.92 5.81
N ARG A 46 -15.02 -3.04 5.28
CA ARG A 46 -15.90 -3.97 6.01
C ARG A 46 -15.13 -4.69 7.10
N VAL A 47 -13.94 -5.20 6.78
CA VAL A 47 -13.08 -5.90 7.75
C VAL A 47 -12.71 -5.00 8.93
N ILE A 48 -12.27 -3.77 8.67
CA ILE A 48 -11.83 -2.87 9.74
C ILE A 48 -12.96 -2.49 10.71
N ARG A 49 -14.22 -2.50 10.26
CA ARG A 49 -15.38 -2.25 11.13
C ARG A 49 -15.60 -3.33 12.18
N GLU A 50 -15.14 -4.56 11.92
CA GLU A 50 -15.17 -5.66 12.88
C GLU A 50 -14.03 -5.59 13.91
N ILE A 51 -13.02 -4.74 13.68
CA ILE A 51 -11.89 -4.56 14.60
C ILE A 51 -12.31 -3.61 15.73
N GLU A 52 -11.97 -3.98 16.96
CA GLU A 52 -12.25 -3.20 18.16
C GLU A 52 -11.56 -1.82 18.10
N SER A 53 -12.25 -0.79 18.61
CA SER A 53 -11.69 0.57 18.73
C SER A 53 -10.47 0.55 19.64
N GLU A 54 -9.44 1.36 19.31
CA GLU A 54 -8.23 1.53 20.11
C GLU A 54 -7.51 0.22 20.44
N SER A 55 -7.51 -0.72 19.50
CA SER A 55 -6.87 -2.03 19.65
C SER A 55 -5.58 -2.19 18.84
N ILE A 56 -5.37 -1.36 17.81
CA ILE A 56 -4.21 -1.46 16.91
C ILE A 56 -3.07 -0.57 17.39
N ASP A 57 -1.90 -1.17 17.52
CA ASP A 57 -0.68 -0.49 17.98
C ASP A 57 0.07 0.20 16.84
N PHE A 58 0.10 -0.38 15.67
CA PHE A 58 0.79 0.15 14.50
C PHE A 58 0.08 -0.27 13.21
N SER A 59 0.07 0.59 12.21
CA SER A 59 -0.41 0.23 10.88
C SER A 59 0.61 0.63 9.83
N VAL A 60 0.90 -0.28 8.89
CA VAL A 60 1.78 -0.03 7.74
C VAL A 60 1.21 -0.68 6.50
N PHE A 61 1.17 0.06 5.40
CA PHE A 61 0.62 -0.44 4.13
C PHE A 61 0.95 0.47 2.94
N SER A 62 0.77 -0.08 1.74
CA SER A 62 0.68 0.69 0.48
C SER A 62 -0.77 0.66 0.01
N PRO A 63 -1.45 1.81 -0.15
CA PRO A 63 -2.77 1.84 -0.76
C PRO A 63 -2.69 1.47 -2.25
N PRO A 64 -3.78 1.03 -2.87
CA PRO A 64 -3.86 0.97 -4.33
C PRO A 64 -3.53 2.33 -4.94
N PHE A 65 -2.82 2.34 -6.07
CA PHE A 65 -2.39 3.58 -6.72
C PHE A 65 -3.50 4.13 -7.64
N ALA A 66 -4.64 4.49 -7.04
CA ALA A 66 -5.80 5.08 -7.72
C ALA A 66 -6.12 4.37 -9.06
N ASP A 67 -6.18 5.11 -10.15
CA ASP A 67 -6.50 4.62 -11.49
C ASP A 67 -5.33 3.95 -12.23
N LEU A 68 -4.17 3.77 -11.56
CA LEU A 68 -2.97 3.26 -12.22
C LEU A 68 -3.04 1.75 -12.49
N PHE A 69 -3.66 0.98 -11.57
CA PHE A 69 -3.76 -0.47 -11.66
C PHE A 69 -5.11 -0.97 -11.17
N THR A 70 -5.77 -1.79 -11.97
CA THR A 70 -6.92 -2.61 -11.56
C THR A 70 -6.40 -3.93 -11.02
N TYR A 71 -6.70 -4.23 -9.75
CA TYR A 71 -6.21 -5.44 -9.08
C TYR A 71 -7.22 -6.59 -9.15
N SER A 72 -8.50 -6.29 -9.23
CA SER A 72 -9.57 -7.27 -9.35
C SER A 72 -10.76 -6.74 -10.15
N ASN A 73 -11.74 -7.61 -10.45
CA ASN A 73 -13.02 -7.21 -11.06
C ASN A 73 -14.11 -6.93 -10.00
N ASP A 74 -13.74 -6.74 -8.73
CA ASP A 74 -14.68 -6.45 -7.66
C ASP A 74 -14.99 -4.96 -7.61
N LEU A 75 -16.27 -4.62 -7.41
CA LEU A 75 -16.72 -3.23 -7.25
C LEU A 75 -16.17 -2.56 -5.97
N GLN A 76 -15.75 -3.36 -5.00
CA GLN A 76 -15.16 -2.91 -3.75
C GLN A 76 -13.64 -2.65 -3.85
N ASP A 77 -13.04 -3.00 -4.99
CA ASP A 77 -11.62 -2.73 -5.25
C ASP A 77 -11.42 -1.23 -5.51
N MET A 78 -10.77 -0.56 -4.58
CA MET A 78 -10.43 0.87 -4.71
C MET A 78 -9.52 1.16 -5.93
N GLY A 79 -8.82 0.15 -6.46
CA GLY A 79 -8.08 0.26 -7.72
C GLY A 79 -8.95 0.39 -8.96
N ASN A 80 -10.28 0.18 -8.83
CA ASN A 80 -11.26 0.33 -9.91
C ASN A 80 -11.92 1.73 -9.96
N CYS A 81 -11.53 2.65 -9.08
CA CYS A 81 -12.03 4.03 -9.10
C CYS A 81 -11.72 4.71 -10.43
N SER A 82 -12.65 5.52 -10.93
CA SER A 82 -12.54 6.20 -12.22
C SER A 82 -11.49 7.31 -12.22
N ASP A 83 -11.29 7.93 -11.07
CA ASP A 83 -10.40 9.06 -10.87
C ASP A 83 -9.92 9.18 -9.42
N MET A 84 -9.05 10.16 -9.19
CA MET A 84 -8.47 10.46 -7.88
C MET A 84 -9.50 10.89 -6.85
N GLU A 85 -10.54 11.63 -7.25
CA GLU A 85 -11.56 12.16 -6.33
C GLU A 85 -12.41 11.00 -5.77
N GLU A 86 -12.85 10.09 -6.61
CA GLU A 86 -13.59 8.89 -6.21
C GLU A 86 -12.73 8.01 -5.29
N PHE A 87 -11.46 7.78 -5.66
CA PHE A 87 -10.52 7.05 -4.83
C PHE A 87 -10.37 7.68 -3.44
N MET A 88 -10.10 8.98 -3.37
CA MET A 88 -9.92 9.69 -2.10
C MET A 88 -11.20 9.71 -1.26
N GLY A 89 -12.38 9.70 -1.89
CA GLY A 89 -13.66 9.52 -1.21
C GLY A 89 -13.74 8.18 -0.47
N HIS A 90 -13.47 7.08 -1.14
CA HIS A 90 -13.46 5.73 -0.55
C HIS A 90 -12.33 5.56 0.47
N PHE A 91 -11.13 6.02 0.14
CA PHE A 91 -9.98 5.96 1.03
C PHE A 91 -10.20 6.76 2.31
N GLY A 92 -10.96 7.86 2.21
CA GLY A 92 -11.38 8.64 3.35
C GLY A 92 -12.19 7.86 4.38
N ILE A 93 -13.10 6.99 3.94
CA ILE A 93 -13.89 6.12 4.84
C ILE A 93 -12.97 5.15 5.59
N LEU A 94 -11.96 4.60 4.91
CA LEU A 94 -10.96 3.75 5.54
C LEU A 94 -10.13 4.52 6.58
N ILE A 95 -9.75 5.77 6.29
CA ILE A 95 -8.99 6.61 7.24
C ILE A 95 -9.81 6.92 8.50
N ASP A 96 -11.13 7.14 8.37
CA ASP A 96 -12.02 7.34 9.53
C ASP A 96 -12.01 6.10 10.43
N GLU A 97 -12.07 4.91 9.85
CA GLU A 97 -12.01 3.65 10.59
C GLU A 97 -10.59 3.40 11.17
N LEU A 98 -9.53 3.73 10.44
CA LEU A 98 -8.16 3.70 10.99
C LEU A 98 -8.04 4.61 12.20
N PHE A 99 -8.63 5.81 12.16
CA PHE A 99 -8.63 6.71 13.32
C PHE A 99 -9.33 6.07 14.53
N ARG A 100 -10.42 5.33 14.30
CA ARG A 100 -11.16 4.63 15.36
C ARG A 100 -10.36 3.50 15.98
N VAL A 101 -9.76 2.61 15.16
CA VAL A 101 -9.11 1.38 15.65
C VAL A 101 -7.69 1.60 16.18
N MET A 102 -7.00 2.64 15.74
CA MET A 102 -5.66 2.96 16.25
C MET A 102 -5.73 3.40 17.71
N LYS A 103 -4.81 2.95 18.55
CA LYS A 103 -4.60 3.48 19.90
C LYS A 103 -4.11 4.94 19.83
N GLU A 104 -4.39 5.74 20.87
CA GLU A 104 -3.89 7.10 20.99
C GLU A 104 -2.36 7.14 20.99
N GLY A 105 -1.80 8.20 20.41
CA GLY A 105 -0.35 8.40 20.31
C GLY A 105 0.40 7.44 19.38
N ARG A 106 -0.29 6.50 18.75
CA ARG A 106 0.29 5.49 17.84
C ARG A 106 0.31 5.96 16.38
N ILE A 107 1.07 5.26 15.55
CA ILE A 107 1.43 5.66 14.18
C ILE A 107 0.74 4.79 13.12
N VAL A 108 0.30 5.45 12.06
CA VAL A 108 -0.03 4.85 10.76
C VAL A 108 1.04 5.28 9.77
N ALA A 109 1.69 4.34 9.10
CA ALA A 109 2.70 4.56 8.09
C ALA A 109 2.17 4.14 6.70
N VAL A 110 2.08 5.09 5.77
CA VAL A 110 1.55 4.88 4.43
C VAL A 110 2.67 5.01 3.41
N HIS A 111 2.97 3.91 2.72
CA HIS A 111 3.92 3.93 1.60
C HIS A 111 3.19 4.38 0.33
N CYS A 112 3.77 5.34 -0.39
CA CYS A 112 3.21 5.82 -1.65
C CYS A 112 4.30 6.35 -2.58
N VAL A 113 3.89 6.63 -3.82
CA VAL A 113 4.69 7.31 -4.85
C VAL A 113 3.79 8.29 -5.58
N ASP A 114 4.34 9.44 -5.99
CA ASP A 114 3.60 10.36 -6.83
C ASP A 114 3.40 9.76 -8.23
N LEU A 115 2.19 9.93 -8.78
CA LEU A 115 1.76 9.24 -9.99
C LEU A 115 2.13 10.05 -11.23
N LEU A 116 2.57 9.34 -12.28
CA LEU A 116 2.87 9.99 -13.56
C LEU A 116 1.65 9.94 -14.48
N SER A 117 1.11 11.11 -14.82
CA SER A 117 0.14 11.24 -15.90
C SER A 117 0.78 10.91 -17.25
N THR A 118 0.04 10.28 -18.14
CA THR A 118 0.50 9.94 -19.48
C THR A 118 -0.30 10.72 -20.52
N MET A 119 0.35 11.06 -21.65
CA MET A 119 -0.31 11.79 -22.74
C MET A 119 -1.54 11.03 -23.27
N SER A 120 -1.47 9.70 -23.37
CA SER A 120 -2.56 8.87 -23.91
C SER A 120 -3.79 8.83 -23.01
N LYS A 121 -3.59 8.85 -21.68
CA LYS A 121 -4.69 8.72 -20.70
C LYS A 121 -5.20 10.08 -20.20
N HIS A 122 -4.28 11.05 -20.04
CA HIS A 122 -4.56 12.31 -19.34
C HIS A 122 -4.39 13.55 -20.24
N GLY A 123 -3.96 13.40 -21.51
CA GLY A 123 -3.71 14.52 -22.42
C GLY A 123 -2.50 15.39 -22.05
N LYS A 124 -1.78 15.08 -20.98
CA LYS A 124 -0.60 15.80 -20.47
C LYS A 124 0.34 14.86 -19.73
N ILE A 125 1.59 15.28 -19.61
CA ILE A 125 2.60 14.53 -18.85
C ILE A 125 3.04 15.38 -17.68
N GLU A 126 2.61 15.00 -16.46
CA GLU A 126 2.96 15.66 -15.20
C GLU A 126 2.99 14.65 -14.05
N PHE A 127 3.59 15.03 -12.92
CA PHE A 127 3.38 14.29 -11.67
C PHE A 127 2.08 14.74 -11.01
N GLN A 128 1.26 13.78 -10.60
CA GLN A 128 0.12 14.00 -9.73
C GLN A 128 0.61 13.86 -8.29
N ASP A 129 0.34 14.85 -7.45
CA ASP A 129 0.76 14.90 -6.05
C ASP A 129 -0.09 13.94 -5.18
N PHE A 130 0.06 12.63 -5.42
CA PHE A 130 -0.64 11.61 -4.65
C PHE A 130 -0.24 11.62 -3.18
N SER A 131 1.05 11.86 -2.92
CA SER A 131 1.55 11.99 -1.55
C SER A 131 0.94 13.18 -0.81
N GLY A 132 0.68 14.29 -1.50
CA GLY A 132 -0.03 15.45 -0.98
C GLY A 132 -1.49 15.17 -0.66
N GLU A 133 -2.20 14.47 -1.55
CA GLU A 133 -3.59 14.08 -1.34
C GLU A 133 -3.74 13.16 -0.11
N ILE A 134 -2.85 12.17 0.06
CA ILE A 134 -2.81 11.31 1.26
C ILE A 134 -2.60 12.16 2.52
N LYS A 135 -1.63 13.07 2.51
CA LYS A 135 -1.37 13.96 3.66
C LYS A 135 -2.59 14.79 4.04
N ASN A 136 -3.27 15.35 3.04
CA ASN A 136 -4.48 16.15 3.24
C ASN A 136 -5.63 15.30 3.80
N ALA A 137 -5.84 14.08 3.26
CA ALA A 137 -6.89 13.18 3.70
C ALA A 137 -6.75 12.74 5.16
N PHE A 138 -5.54 12.38 5.60
CA PHE A 138 -5.26 12.02 7.00
C PHE A 138 -5.43 13.22 7.94
N ARG A 139 -4.88 14.39 7.56
CA ARG A 139 -5.00 15.61 8.38
C ARG A 139 -6.46 16.07 8.52
N ALA A 140 -7.25 15.99 7.44
CA ALA A 140 -8.67 16.33 7.49
C ALA A 140 -9.47 15.45 8.46
N ARG A 141 -8.97 14.25 8.79
CA ARG A 141 -9.58 13.29 9.72
C ARG A 141 -8.95 13.26 11.10
N GLY A 142 -8.16 14.28 11.43
CA GLY A 142 -7.65 14.49 12.78
C GLY A 142 -6.29 13.85 13.07
N PHE A 143 -5.69 13.13 12.15
CA PHE A 143 -4.33 12.66 12.31
C PHE A 143 -3.32 13.84 12.25
N LEU A 144 -2.27 13.75 13.04
CA LEU A 144 -1.12 14.64 12.97
C LEU A 144 -0.13 14.09 11.95
N PHE A 145 0.28 14.90 10.98
CA PHE A 145 1.35 14.50 10.07
C PHE A 145 2.67 14.50 10.85
N HIS A 146 3.21 13.30 11.09
CA HIS A 146 4.37 13.09 11.96
C HIS A 146 5.68 13.36 11.21
N CYS A 147 5.93 12.64 10.12
CA CYS A 147 7.09 12.87 9.27
C CYS A 147 6.91 12.22 7.87
N PRO A 148 7.55 12.76 6.83
CA PRO A 148 7.84 12.06 5.59
C PRO A 148 9.21 11.37 5.70
N ILE A 149 9.32 10.16 5.14
CA ILE A 149 10.60 9.52 4.85
C ILE A 149 10.67 9.32 3.34
N THR A 150 11.74 9.78 2.73
CA THR A 150 12.01 9.56 1.30
C THR A 150 12.78 8.25 1.14
N ILE A 151 12.27 7.32 0.34
CA ILE A 151 12.96 6.08 0.00
C ILE A 151 13.65 6.30 -1.33
N TRP A 152 14.98 6.24 -1.31
CA TRP A 152 15.78 6.42 -2.51
C TRP A 152 15.59 5.24 -3.46
N LYS A 153 15.48 5.54 -4.76
CA LYS A 153 15.44 4.57 -5.84
C LYS A 153 16.51 4.85 -6.88
N SER A 154 17.11 3.80 -7.42
CA SER A 154 18.05 3.95 -8.53
C SER A 154 17.33 4.50 -9.77
N PRO A 155 17.67 5.70 -10.26
CA PRO A 155 17.02 6.29 -11.44
C PRO A 155 17.25 5.45 -12.69
N VAL A 156 18.35 4.69 -12.76
CA VAL A 156 18.64 3.79 -13.88
C VAL A 156 17.70 2.58 -13.86
N THR A 157 17.53 1.95 -12.71
CA THR A 157 16.62 0.81 -12.55
C THR A 157 15.17 1.22 -12.81
N GLU A 158 14.73 2.36 -12.28
CA GLU A 158 13.38 2.87 -12.50
C GLU A 158 13.14 3.20 -13.99
N MET A 159 14.09 3.81 -14.66
CA MET A 159 13.98 4.10 -16.09
C MET A 159 13.91 2.83 -16.94
N GLN A 160 14.70 1.81 -16.60
CA GLN A 160 14.66 0.52 -17.31
C GLN A 160 13.33 -0.21 -17.11
N ARG A 161 12.78 -0.14 -15.89
CA ARG A 161 11.53 -0.80 -15.52
C ARG A 161 10.30 -0.11 -16.12
N THR A 162 10.22 1.22 -16.02
CA THR A 162 9.02 1.98 -16.38
C THR A 162 9.08 2.58 -17.77
N LYS A 163 10.29 2.79 -18.34
CA LYS A 163 10.57 3.54 -19.57
C LYS A 163 10.03 4.99 -19.58
N ALA A 164 9.44 5.43 -18.49
CA ALA A 164 8.78 6.72 -18.34
C ALA A 164 9.37 7.59 -17.23
N HIS A 165 9.89 6.94 -16.17
CA HIS A 165 10.49 7.62 -15.04
C HIS A 165 12.01 7.69 -15.20
N GLY A 166 12.58 8.84 -15.00
CA GLY A 166 14.02 9.04 -14.94
C GLY A 166 14.58 9.91 -16.07
N LEU A 167 15.84 10.25 -15.89
CA LEU A 167 16.59 11.14 -16.75
C LEU A 167 17.19 10.35 -17.92
N LEU A 168 16.63 10.51 -19.11
CA LEU A 168 17.22 9.97 -20.33
C LEU A 168 18.34 10.91 -20.82
N TYR A 169 19.56 10.40 -20.88
CA TYR A 169 20.72 11.18 -21.36
C TYR A 169 20.52 11.74 -22.78
N LYS A 170 19.77 11.03 -23.62
CA LYS A 170 19.36 11.51 -24.94
C LYS A 170 18.51 12.79 -24.86
N THR A 171 17.55 12.82 -23.94
CA THR A 171 16.67 13.97 -23.73
C THR A 171 17.45 15.14 -23.15
N LEU A 172 18.39 14.89 -22.23
CA LEU A 172 19.28 15.91 -21.69
C LEU A 172 20.04 16.63 -22.80
N LYS A 173 20.52 15.90 -23.82
CA LYS A 173 21.24 16.47 -24.95
C LYS A 173 20.37 17.29 -25.94
N SER A 174 19.08 16.96 -26.05
CA SER A 174 18.17 17.62 -26.99
C SER A 174 17.43 18.80 -26.36
N ASP A 175 16.90 18.60 -25.18
CA ASP A 175 16.15 19.60 -24.40
C ASP A 175 16.07 19.17 -22.94
N SER A 176 16.91 19.76 -22.11
CA SER A 176 16.98 19.41 -20.67
C SER A 176 15.70 19.75 -19.91
N CYS A 177 14.89 20.70 -20.40
CA CYS A 177 13.59 21.03 -19.79
C CYS A 177 12.56 19.90 -19.91
N LYS A 178 12.75 18.97 -20.85
CA LYS A 178 11.94 17.76 -20.97
C LYS A 178 12.46 16.59 -20.14
N SER A 179 13.65 16.74 -19.56
CA SER A 179 14.26 15.72 -18.70
C SER A 179 13.71 15.82 -17.28
N ARG A 180 13.41 14.67 -16.69
CA ARG A 180 12.94 14.58 -15.30
C ARG A 180 13.87 13.70 -14.49
N VAL A 181 14.10 14.08 -13.25
CA VAL A 181 14.78 13.20 -12.27
C VAL A 181 13.93 11.96 -11.99
N GLY A 182 14.53 10.94 -11.41
CA GLY A 182 13.78 9.76 -10.94
C GLY A 182 12.74 10.14 -9.89
N CYS A 183 11.73 9.30 -9.73
CA CYS A 183 10.74 9.44 -8.66
C CYS A 183 11.17 8.62 -7.45
N ALA A 184 11.18 9.23 -6.27
CA ALA A 184 11.35 8.52 -5.01
C ALA A 184 10.01 7.91 -4.55
N ASP A 185 10.07 6.91 -3.68
CA ASP A 185 8.91 6.53 -2.88
C ASP A 185 8.93 7.29 -1.56
N TYR A 186 7.77 7.37 -0.94
CA TYR A 186 7.59 8.00 0.37
C TYR A 186 6.99 7.03 1.36
N LEU A 187 7.46 7.06 2.60
CA LEU A 187 6.75 6.51 3.74
C LEU A 187 6.26 7.68 4.58
N LEU A 188 4.94 7.91 4.55
CA LEU A 188 4.29 9.02 5.25
C LEU A 188 3.78 8.52 6.59
N ALA A 189 4.29 9.07 7.69
CA ALA A 189 3.86 8.70 9.04
C ALA A 189 2.82 9.69 9.57
N PHE A 190 1.75 9.16 10.13
CA PHE A 190 0.66 9.91 10.75
C PHE A 190 0.44 9.41 12.17
N ARG A 191 0.32 10.32 13.12
CA ARG A 191 0.13 10.01 14.52
C ARG A 191 -1.31 10.29 14.93
N LYS A 192 -1.99 9.34 15.56
CA LYS A 192 -3.27 9.64 16.23
C LYS A 192 -2.99 10.56 17.42
N PRO A 193 -3.72 11.68 17.60
CA PRO A 193 -3.60 12.52 18.79
C PRO A 193 -3.81 11.73 20.07
N GLY A 194 -3.42 12.28 21.19
CA GLY A 194 -3.51 11.66 22.50
C GLY A 194 -2.16 11.19 23.02
N GLU A 195 -2.18 10.65 24.23
CA GLU A 195 -1.00 10.16 24.93
C GLU A 195 -0.85 8.65 24.71
N ASN A 196 0.35 8.23 24.33
CA ASN A 196 0.66 6.81 24.18
C ASN A 196 0.81 6.15 25.56
N GLN A 197 -0.18 5.38 25.98
CA GLN A 197 -0.18 4.70 27.28
C GLN A 197 0.86 3.57 27.36
N GLU A 198 1.28 3.04 26.23
CA GLU A 198 2.30 1.99 26.09
C GLU A 198 3.48 2.52 25.25
N PRO A 199 4.43 3.28 25.84
CA PRO A 199 5.53 3.88 25.10
C PRO A 199 6.34 2.88 24.28
N VAL A 200 6.67 3.25 23.05
CA VAL A 200 7.55 2.44 22.20
C VAL A 200 8.98 2.71 22.61
N THR A 201 9.61 1.73 23.27
CA THR A 201 10.97 1.84 23.78
C THR A 201 11.93 0.93 23.02
N LYS A 202 13.21 1.31 22.98
CA LYS A 202 14.27 0.54 22.31
C LYS A 202 15.37 0.22 23.30
N ASP A 203 15.78 -1.05 23.34
CA ASP A 203 16.98 -1.46 24.09
C ASP A 203 18.22 -0.95 23.33
N PRO A 204 19.07 -0.08 23.96
CA PRO A 204 20.26 0.45 23.32
C PRO A 204 21.30 -0.61 22.92
N ASN A 205 21.26 -1.80 23.53
CA ASN A 205 22.16 -2.90 23.18
C ASN A 205 21.73 -3.56 21.85
N LYS A 206 20.43 -3.62 21.58
CA LYS A 206 19.87 -4.16 20.34
C LYS A 206 19.82 -3.10 19.24
N TYR A 207 19.60 -1.83 19.61
CA TYR A 207 19.46 -0.70 18.70
C TYR A 207 20.53 0.34 18.99
N PRO A 208 21.78 0.15 18.52
CA PRO A 208 22.90 1.05 18.77
C PRO A 208 22.73 2.39 18.03
N VAL A 209 23.59 3.36 18.34
CA VAL A 209 23.55 4.72 17.77
C VAL A 209 23.60 4.69 16.23
N ASP A 210 24.40 3.79 15.64
CA ASP A 210 24.51 3.68 14.17
C ASP A 210 23.18 3.28 13.53
N TRP A 211 22.45 2.33 14.14
CA TRP A 211 21.09 1.99 13.71
C TRP A 211 20.15 3.19 13.79
N TRP A 212 20.19 3.92 14.92
CA TRP A 212 19.37 5.11 15.08
C TRP A 212 19.69 6.18 14.04
N GLN A 213 20.96 6.44 13.75
CA GLN A 213 21.37 7.40 12.72
C GLN A 213 20.85 7.04 11.33
N GLU A 214 20.82 5.74 11.01
CA GLU A 214 20.29 5.24 9.72
C GLU A 214 18.78 5.46 9.62
N VAL A 215 18.00 5.04 10.62
CA VAL A 215 16.52 5.13 10.58
C VAL A 215 15.99 6.53 10.83
N ALA A 216 16.75 7.39 11.55
CA ALA A 216 16.41 8.80 11.77
C ALA A 216 16.69 9.67 10.53
N SER A 217 17.38 9.14 9.51
CA SER A 217 17.62 9.88 8.28
C SER A 217 16.29 10.15 7.55
N PRO A 218 16.08 11.39 7.04
CA PRO A 218 14.89 11.73 6.27
C PRO A 218 14.88 11.06 4.88
N VAL A 219 16.01 10.46 4.47
CA VAL A 219 16.17 9.72 3.23
C VAL A 219 16.79 8.35 3.54
N TRP A 220 16.04 7.30 3.29
CA TRP A 220 16.55 5.92 3.41
C TRP A 220 17.20 5.49 2.10
N MET A 221 18.52 5.56 2.07
CA MET A 221 19.32 5.25 0.88
C MET A 221 19.73 3.77 0.79
N THR A 222 19.65 3.04 1.89
CA THR A 222 20.15 1.66 2.05
C THR A 222 19.04 0.60 1.94
N VAL A 223 17.86 0.98 1.45
CA VAL A 223 16.76 0.03 1.18
C VAL A 223 17.11 -0.84 -0.01
N ASP A 224 17.13 -2.16 0.17
CA ASP A 224 17.28 -3.10 -0.93
C ASP A 224 15.94 -3.22 -1.70
N GLN A 225 15.93 -2.66 -2.92
CA GLN A 225 14.75 -2.68 -3.79
C GLN A 225 14.35 -4.09 -4.26
N GLY A 226 15.28 -5.05 -4.20
CA GLY A 226 15.07 -6.45 -4.56
C GLY A 226 14.56 -7.32 -3.40
N ARG A 227 14.64 -6.84 -2.16
CA ARG A 227 14.19 -7.59 -0.98
C ARG A 227 12.69 -7.53 -0.81
N VAL A 228 11.98 -8.27 -1.65
CA VAL A 228 10.52 -8.40 -1.69
C VAL A 228 10.10 -9.87 -1.63
N LEU A 229 8.87 -10.15 -1.20
CA LEU A 229 8.34 -11.51 -1.25
C LEU A 229 8.19 -11.99 -2.70
N ASN A 230 8.37 -13.30 -2.91
CA ASN A 230 8.16 -13.91 -4.22
C ASN A 230 6.67 -13.82 -4.61
N LYS A 231 6.41 -13.22 -5.76
CA LYS A 231 5.07 -12.96 -6.30
C LYS A 231 4.61 -13.96 -7.35
N ASP A 232 5.45 -14.91 -7.76
CA ASP A 232 5.16 -15.77 -8.91
C ASP A 232 3.97 -16.70 -8.66
N GLY A 233 3.75 -17.13 -7.42
CA GLY A 233 2.60 -17.96 -7.03
C GLY A 233 1.25 -17.23 -6.95
N ALA A 234 1.25 -15.89 -6.99
CA ALA A 234 0.03 -15.08 -6.84
C ALA A 234 -0.58 -14.63 -8.18
N ARG A 235 0.06 -14.96 -9.31
CA ARG A 235 -0.37 -14.53 -10.65
C ARG A 235 -1.46 -15.45 -11.19
N ASP A 236 -2.63 -14.89 -11.47
CA ASP A 236 -3.73 -15.63 -12.12
C ASP A 236 -3.62 -15.61 -13.66
N ASN A 237 -3.06 -14.54 -14.25
CA ASN A 237 -2.92 -14.36 -15.71
C ASN A 237 -1.66 -13.56 -16.06
N ASN A 238 -1.20 -13.69 -17.32
CA ASN A 238 -0.04 -12.95 -17.85
C ASN A 238 -0.20 -11.40 -17.85
N ASP A 239 -1.41 -10.88 -17.64
CA ASP A 239 -1.70 -9.44 -17.65
C ASP A 239 -1.44 -8.77 -16.29
N GLU A 240 -1.26 -9.54 -15.21
CA GLU A 240 -0.98 -9.01 -13.87
C GLU A 240 0.52 -8.73 -13.68
N ARG A 241 1.08 -7.89 -14.54
CA ARG A 241 2.50 -7.49 -14.49
C ARG A 241 2.85 -6.57 -13.33
N HIS A 242 1.87 -6.16 -12.52
CA HIS A 242 1.98 -5.02 -11.62
C HIS A 242 1.88 -5.34 -10.13
N ILE A 243 2.06 -6.60 -9.72
CA ILE A 243 2.27 -6.92 -8.31
C ILE A 243 3.59 -6.29 -7.89
N CYS A 244 3.53 -5.25 -7.08
CA CYS A 244 4.68 -4.57 -6.50
C CYS A 244 4.62 -4.71 -4.98
N PRO A 245 5.09 -5.83 -4.40
CA PRO A 245 5.14 -5.98 -2.94
C PRO A 245 6.03 -4.89 -2.35
N LEU A 246 5.63 -4.35 -1.19
CA LEU A 246 6.47 -3.42 -0.45
C LEU A 246 7.75 -4.12 -0.01
N GLN A 247 8.88 -3.40 -0.07
CA GLN A 247 10.18 -3.92 0.35
C GLN A 247 10.17 -4.28 1.84
N LEU A 248 10.69 -5.45 2.18
CA LEU A 248 10.76 -5.91 3.57
C LEU A 248 11.61 -4.97 4.42
N ASP A 249 12.69 -4.38 3.87
CA ASP A 249 13.50 -3.39 4.58
C ASP A 249 12.68 -2.18 5.06
N VAL A 250 11.76 -1.68 4.22
CA VAL A 250 10.89 -0.54 4.58
C VAL A 250 9.94 -0.94 5.70
N ILE A 251 9.32 -2.11 5.58
CA ILE A 251 8.37 -2.64 6.56
C ILE A 251 9.07 -2.87 7.91
N GLU A 252 10.17 -3.59 7.89
CA GLU A 252 10.92 -3.97 9.11
C GLU A 252 11.41 -2.72 9.85
N ARG A 253 12.00 -1.74 9.16
CA ARG A 253 12.41 -0.46 9.76
C ARG A 253 11.24 0.29 10.38
N ALA A 254 10.10 0.35 9.69
CA ALA A 254 8.90 1.02 10.21
C ALA A 254 8.33 0.29 11.43
N VAL A 255 8.24 -1.04 11.39
CA VAL A 255 7.79 -1.88 12.50
C VAL A 255 8.72 -1.74 13.70
N GLU A 256 10.04 -1.80 13.49
CA GLU A 256 11.01 -1.61 14.59
C GLU A 256 10.90 -0.20 15.18
N LEU A 257 10.78 0.84 14.33
CA LEU A 257 10.78 2.23 14.78
C LEU A 257 9.55 2.56 15.62
N TRP A 258 8.35 2.07 15.25
CA TRP A 258 7.06 2.54 15.79
C TRP A 258 6.24 1.47 16.51
N SER A 259 6.81 0.31 16.82
CA SER A 259 6.13 -0.71 17.63
C SER A 259 7.07 -1.43 18.59
N ASN A 260 6.48 -2.09 19.60
CA ASN A 260 7.16 -2.99 20.52
C ASN A 260 6.95 -4.46 20.10
N PRO A 261 7.82 -5.41 20.52
CA PRO A 261 7.50 -6.83 20.44
C PRO A 261 6.15 -7.12 21.11
N GLY A 262 5.32 -7.98 20.49
CA GLY A 262 3.98 -8.29 20.97
C GLY A 262 2.88 -7.34 20.53
N ASP A 263 3.21 -6.14 20.02
CA ASP A 263 2.25 -5.17 19.50
C ASP A 263 1.46 -5.74 18.30
N LEU A 264 0.25 -5.24 18.11
CA LEU A 264 -0.63 -5.62 17.02
C LEU A 264 -0.48 -4.68 15.83
N VAL A 265 0.00 -5.22 14.71
CA VAL A 265 0.17 -4.51 13.44
C VAL A 265 -1.00 -4.81 12.51
N TYR A 266 -1.52 -3.78 11.83
CA TYR A 266 -2.62 -3.90 10.88
C TYR A 266 -2.23 -3.42 9.48
N SER A 267 -2.65 -4.18 8.45
CA SER A 267 -2.60 -3.73 7.05
C SER A 267 -3.96 -3.92 6.37
N PRO A 268 -4.59 -2.83 5.88
CA PRO A 268 -5.85 -2.90 5.13
C PRO A 268 -5.68 -3.45 3.70
N PHE A 269 -4.46 -3.44 3.17
CA PHE A 269 -4.12 -3.89 1.82
C PHE A 269 -2.93 -4.86 1.89
N THR A 270 -3.19 -6.06 2.40
CA THR A 270 -2.14 -7.03 2.74
C THR A 270 -1.38 -7.57 1.51
N GLY A 271 -2.01 -7.54 0.33
CA GLY A 271 -1.40 -8.12 -0.87
C GLY A 271 -1.01 -9.58 -0.66
N ILE A 272 0.26 -9.89 -0.94
CA ILE A 272 0.81 -11.24 -0.70
C ILE A 272 1.41 -11.42 0.71
N GLY A 273 1.17 -10.48 1.63
CA GLY A 273 1.50 -10.62 3.06
C GLY A 273 2.82 -10.01 3.51
N SER A 274 3.42 -9.10 2.75
CA SER A 274 4.73 -8.51 3.08
C SER A 274 4.76 -7.85 4.46
N GLU A 275 3.76 -7.03 4.78
CA GLU A 275 3.64 -6.33 6.07
C GLU A 275 3.50 -7.31 7.23
N GLY A 276 2.70 -8.36 7.02
CA GLY A 276 2.51 -9.41 8.03
C GLY A 276 3.77 -10.23 8.26
N VAL A 277 4.49 -10.60 7.20
CA VAL A 277 5.78 -11.31 7.32
C VAL A 277 6.78 -10.46 8.08
N GLY A 278 6.95 -9.17 7.74
CA GLY A 278 7.82 -8.26 8.46
C GLY A 278 7.44 -8.08 9.92
N ALA A 279 6.15 -7.96 10.22
CA ALA A 279 5.66 -7.88 11.61
C ALA A 279 5.97 -9.16 12.41
N LEU A 280 5.66 -10.33 11.86
CA LEU A 280 5.86 -11.63 12.52
C LEU A 280 7.34 -11.95 12.73
N THR A 281 8.21 -11.61 11.79
CA THR A 281 9.66 -11.81 11.88
C THR A 281 10.27 -11.01 13.05
N LEU A 282 9.64 -9.90 13.39
CA LEU A 282 10.04 -9.02 14.48
C LEU A 282 9.23 -9.23 15.79
N ASP A 283 8.59 -10.37 15.94
CA ASP A 283 7.80 -10.75 17.14
C ASP A 283 6.57 -9.86 17.39
N ARG A 284 5.99 -9.24 16.35
CA ARG A 284 4.69 -8.58 16.44
C ARG A 284 3.57 -9.54 16.07
N ARG A 285 2.34 -9.21 16.47
CA ARG A 285 1.13 -9.86 15.96
C ARG A 285 0.62 -9.11 14.74
N PHE A 286 -0.15 -9.78 13.89
CA PHE A 286 -0.62 -9.19 12.65
C PHE A 286 -2.11 -9.45 12.40
N ILE A 287 -2.82 -8.42 11.96
CA ILE A 287 -4.14 -8.55 11.31
C ILE A 287 -4.04 -7.91 9.92
N GLY A 288 -4.63 -8.57 8.91
CA GLY A 288 -4.67 -8.02 7.57
C GLY A 288 -5.97 -8.29 6.85
N SER A 289 -6.28 -7.48 5.84
CA SER A 289 -7.37 -7.71 4.89
C SER A 289 -6.84 -7.74 3.46
N GLU A 290 -7.41 -8.62 2.65
CA GLU A 290 -7.09 -8.75 1.23
C GLU A 290 -8.35 -9.12 0.45
N LEU A 291 -8.65 -8.38 -0.60
CA LEU A 291 -9.85 -8.57 -1.40
C LEU A 291 -9.67 -9.66 -2.46
N LYS A 292 -8.47 -9.73 -3.06
CA LYS A 292 -8.20 -10.66 -4.14
C LYS A 292 -7.85 -12.05 -3.61
N GLU A 293 -8.58 -13.07 -4.06
CA GLU A 293 -8.46 -14.44 -3.54
C GLU A 293 -7.07 -15.07 -3.75
N SER A 294 -6.45 -14.85 -4.92
CA SER A 294 -5.11 -15.39 -5.18
C SER A 294 -4.05 -14.75 -4.26
N TYR A 295 -4.17 -13.44 -3.98
CA TYR A 295 -3.29 -12.74 -3.06
C TYR A 295 -3.52 -13.18 -1.62
N PHE A 296 -4.79 -13.31 -1.20
CA PHE A 296 -5.14 -13.85 0.12
C PHE A 296 -4.54 -15.26 0.34
N ASN A 297 -4.67 -16.15 -0.65
CA ASN A 297 -4.12 -17.50 -0.56
C ASN A 297 -2.58 -17.50 -0.47
N GLN A 298 -1.91 -16.65 -1.26
CA GLN A 298 -0.45 -16.50 -1.18
C GLN A 298 -0.02 -15.88 0.15
N ALA A 299 -0.71 -14.84 0.63
CA ALA A 299 -0.44 -14.21 1.92
C ALA A 299 -0.56 -15.21 3.07
N ARG A 300 -1.61 -16.03 3.08
CA ARG A 300 -1.79 -17.11 4.07
C ARG A 300 -0.60 -18.06 4.13
N GLN A 301 -0.06 -18.45 2.98
CA GLN A 301 1.12 -19.32 2.92
C GLN A 301 2.38 -18.59 3.43
N ASN A 302 2.58 -17.35 3.02
CA ASN A 302 3.73 -16.56 3.43
C ASN A 302 3.75 -16.31 4.95
N LEU A 303 2.58 -15.96 5.54
CA LEU A 303 2.44 -15.75 6.99
C LEU A 303 2.67 -17.04 7.79
N ALA A 304 2.16 -18.17 7.31
CA ALA A 304 2.40 -19.47 7.96
C ALA A 304 3.90 -19.84 7.93
N ASN A 305 4.58 -19.59 6.81
CA ASN A 305 6.01 -19.90 6.66
C ASN A 305 6.91 -18.97 7.50
N ALA A 306 6.55 -17.68 7.64
CA ALA A 306 7.31 -16.73 8.44
C ALA A 306 7.48 -17.20 9.89
N LYS A 307 6.43 -17.73 10.52
CA LYS A 307 6.50 -18.25 11.89
C LYS A 307 7.17 -19.63 11.97
N ALA A 308 7.06 -20.47 10.95
CA ALA A 308 7.72 -21.77 10.93
C ALA A 308 9.25 -21.63 10.90
N GLN A 309 9.78 -20.64 10.19
CA GLN A 309 11.23 -20.36 10.16
C GLN A 309 11.77 -19.88 11.50
N LEU A 310 11.00 -19.10 12.27
CA LEU A 310 11.40 -18.62 13.60
C LEU A 310 11.44 -19.72 14.67
N THR A 311 10.71 -20.82 14.48
CA THR A 311 10.69 -21.96 15.43
C THR A 311 11.80 -22.99 15.18
N LEU A 312 12.60 -22.83 14.12
CA LEU A 312 13.71 -23.71 13.79
C LEU A 312 15.08 -23.22 14.30
N PHE A 313 15.12 -22.05 14.93
CA PHE A 313 16.28 -21.43 15.57
C PHE A 313 15.97 -21.10 17.04
#